data_1fdaee7288986506d314e625014bd238
#
_entry.id   1fdaee7288986506d314e625014bd238
#
_cell.length_a   1.000
_cell.length_b   1.000
_cell.length_c   1.000
_cell.angle_alpha   90.00
_cell.angle_beta   90.00
_cell.angle_gamma   90.00
#
_symmetry.space_group_name_H-M   'P 1'
#
loop_
_entity.id
_entity.type
_entity.pdbx_description
1 polymer ?
#
loop_
_entity_poly.entity_id
_entity_poly.type
_entity_poly.pdbx_seq_one_letter_code
_entity_poly.pdbx_strand_id
1 'polypeptide(L)'
;PAEKPVYDFVAPDDGFGHKFWVIDDDKDIERITEEFKGMPALYIADGHHRSAAAALVGAEKANQNSAHRGDEEYNYFMAVCFPASQLTIIDYNRVVKDLNGLTEEEFLAALQKNFEVQKMGAEIYKPAGLHNFALYLGGNWYSLTARPGTYNDNDPIGVLDVTISSNLILDEILGIKDLRSDK
;
A
#
# COMPACT_ATOMS: atom_id res chain seq x y z
N PRO A 1 -29.26 -2.81 9.88
CA PRO A 1 -30.16 -3.90 9.52
C PRO A 1 -31.18 -4.15 10.63
N ALA A 2 -32.42 -4.51 10.27
CA ALA A 2 -33.46 -4.86 11.23
C ALA A 2 -33.26 -6.28 11.79
N GLU A 3 -32.44 -7.08 11.14
CA GLU A 3 -32.16 -8.47 11.46
C GLU A 3 -30.98 -8.63 12.40
N LYS A 4 -30.99 -9.73 13.16
CA LYS A 4 -29.86 -10.07 14.03
C LYS A 4 -28.67 -10.51 13.18
N PRO A 5 -27.44 -10.14 13.56
CA PRO A 5 -26.26 -10.61 12.88
C PRO A 5 -26.09 -12.13 13.06
N VAL A 6 -25.53 -12.79 12.05
CA VAL A 6 -25.12 -14.21 12.12
C VAL A 6 -23.96 -14.40 13.09
N TYR A 7 -23.04 -13.43 13.13
CA TYR A 7 -21.97 -13.34 14.11
C TYR A 7 -22.02 -11.99 14.82
N ASP A 8 -21.88 -12.00 16.14
CA ASP A 8 -21.77 -10.83 17.01
C ASP A 8 -20.86 -11.19 18.19
N PHE A 9 -19.60 -10.79 18.13
CA PHE A 9 -18.62 -11.10 19.16
C PHE A 9 -17.58 -9.99 19.28
N VAL A 10 -16.86 -10.01 20.41
CA VAL A 10 -15.69 -9.17 20.65
C VAL A 10 -14.45 -10.05 20.59
N ALA A 11 -13.48 -9.68 19.76
CA ALA A 11 -12.21 -10.41 19.66
C ALA A 11 -11.41 -10.23 20.98
N PRO A 12 -10.92 -11.33 21.59
CA PRO A 12 -10.25 -11.25 22.87
C PRO A 12 -8.86 -10.60 22.79
N ASP A 13 -8.24 -10.61 21.63
CA ASP A 13 -6.85 -10.16 21.45
C ASP A 13 -6.73 -8.63 21.34
N ASP A 14 -7.73 -7.97 20.75
CA ASP A 14 -7.70 -6.54 20.46
C ASP A 14 -8.91 -5.77 21.03
N GLY A 15 -9.93 -6.47 21.50
CA GLY A 15 -11.14 -5.88 22.07
C GLY A 15 -12.12 -5.29 21.03
N PHE A 16 -11.90 -5.53 19.73
CA PHE A 16 -12.81 -5.03 18.70
C PHE A 16 -14.07 -5.90 18.57
N GLY A 17 -15.20 -5.22 18.37
CA GLY A 17 -16.48 -5.86 18.07
C GLY A 17 -16.60 -6.22 16.61
N HIS A 18 -17.04 -7.46 16.34
CA HIS A 18 -17.29 -7.97 14.99
C HIS A 18 -18.74 -8.34 14.84
N LYS A 19 -19.42 -7.78 13.84
CA LYS A 19 -20.79 -8.10 13.49
C LYS A 19 -20.87 -8.43 12.01
N PHE A 20 -21.56 -9.52 11.71
CA PHE A 20 -21.69 -10.00 10.34
C PHE A 20 -23.14 -10.34 10.02
N TRP A 21 -23.63 -9.84 8.92
CA TRP A 21 -24.96 -10.13 8.37
C TRP A 21 -24.80 -10.75 6.98
N VAL A 22 -25.71 -11.63 6.65
CA VAL A 22 -25.87 -12.13 5.29
C VAL A 22 -26.94 -11.30 4.59
N ILE A 23 -26.70 -10.92 3.35
CA ILE A 23 -27.70 -10.32 2.46
C ILE A 23 -28.07 -11.41 1.47
N ASP A 24 -29.30 -11.92 1.55
CA ASP A 24 -29.83 -13.02 0.74
C ASP A 24 -31.11 -12.64 -0.02
N ASP A 25 -31.59 -11.40 0.10
CA ASP A 25 -32.65 -10.87 -0.71
C ASP A 25 -32.14 -10.53 -2.12
N ASP A 26 -32.74 -11.17 -3.14
CA ASP A 26 -32.32 -11.02 -4.53
C ASP A 26 -32.36 -9.56 -5.02
N LYS A 27 -33.33 -8.75 -4.55
CA LYS A 27 -33.44 -7.35 -4.96
C LYS A 27 -32.33 -6.48 -4.37
N ASP A 28 -31.94 -6.75 -3.12
CA ASP A 28 -30.83 -6.07 -2.49
C ASP A 28 -29.51 -6.46 -3.15
N ILE A 29 -29.32 -7.74 -3.48
CA ILE A 29 -28.15 -8.25 -4.21
C ILE A 29 -28.07 -7.59 -5.60
N GLU A 30 -29.18 -7.56 -6.34
CA GLU A 30 -29.23 -6.93 -7.67
C GLU A 30 -28.90 -5.44 -7.57
N ARG A 31 -29.47 -4.71 -6.62
CA ARG A 31 -29.19 -3.28 -6.40
C ARG A 31 -27.71 -3.04 -6.09
N ILE A 32 -27.12 -3.82 -5.19
CA ILE A 32 -25.69 -3.71 -4.86
C ILE A 32 -24.85 -3.97 -6.11
N THR A 33 -25.19 -5.00 -6.87
CA THR A 33 -24.47 -5.36 -8.09
C THR A 33 -24.49 -4.22 -9.12
N GLU A 34 -25.65 -3.59 -9.33
CA GLU A 34 -25.77 -2.45 -10.25
C GLU A 34 -24.98 -1.22 -9.78
N GLU A 35 -24.99 -0.93 -8.48
CA GLU A 35 -24.17 0.16 -7.94
C GLU A 35 -22.67 -0.07 -8.19
N PHE A 36 -22.19 -1.32 -7.98
CA PHE A 36 -20.79 -1.66 -8.26
C PHE A 36 -20.44 -1.60 -9.75
N LYS A 37 -21.37 -1.96 -10.65
CA LYS A 37 -21.17 -1.79 -12.10
C LYS A 37 -21.00 -0.35 -12.53
N GLY A 38 -21.61 0.58 -11.80
CA GLY A 38 -21.48 2.02 -12.04
C GLY A 38 -20.15 2.61 -11.57
N MET A 39 -19.36 1.89 -10.79
CA MET A 39 -18.07 2.38 -10.28
C MET A 39 -16.97 2.23 -11.35
N PRO A 40 -16.23 3.31 -11.67
CA PRO A 40 -15.20 3.27 -12.70
C PRO A 40 -14.00 2.40 -12.31
N ALA A 41 -13.68 2.30 -11.03
CA ALA A 41 -12.57 1.49 -10.51
C ALA A 41 -12.72 1.21 -9.01
N LEU A 42 -12.16 0.09 -8.57
CA LEU A 42 -11.88 -0.22 -7.18
C LEU A 42 -10.37 -0.22 -6.96
N TYR A 43 -9.94 0.19 -5.78
CA TYR A 43 -8.53 0.28 -5.43
C TYR A 43 -8.18 -0.78 -4.41
N ILE A 44 -7.09 -1.52 -4.63
CA ILE A 44 -6.64 -2.56 -3.70
C ILE A 44 -5.98 -1.88 -2.50
N ALA A 45 -6.60 -1.98 -1.33
CA ALA A 45 -6.05 -1.47 -0.09
C ALA A 45 -5.05 -2.46 0.55
N ASP A 46 -5.35 -3.76 0.48
CA ASP A 46 -4.49 -4.87 0.91
C ASP A 46 -4.74 -6.13 0.09
N GLY A 47 -3.84 -7.09 0.15
CA GLY A 47 -3.95 -8.35 -0.58
C GLY A 47 -3.53 -8.28 -2.05
N HIS A 48 -2.59 -7.41 -2.42
CA HIS A 48 -2.08 -7.27 -3.78
C HIS A 48 -1.64 -8.59 -4.40
N HIS A 49 -0.87 -9.42 -3.67
CA HIS A 49 -0.42 -10.73 -4.15
C HIS A 49 -1.56 -11.73 -4.31
N ARG A 50 -2.52 -11.73 -3.40
CA ARG A 50 -3.71 -12.61 -3.47
C ARG A 50 -4.59 -12.23 -4.66
N SER A 51 -4.83 -10.95 -4.88
CA SER A 51 -5.60 -10.46 -6.03
C SER A 51 -4.90 -10.78 -7.35
N ALA A 52 -3.60 -10.56 -7.44
CA ALA A 52 -2.80 -10.88 -8.64
C ALA A 52 -2.82 -12.40 -8.92
N ALA A 53 -2.66 -13.25 -7.90
CA ALA A 53 -2.72 -14.69 -8.04
C ALA A 53 -4.10 -15.16 -8.51
N ALA A 54 -5.18 -14.62 -7.95
CA ALA A 54 -6.54 -14.94 -8.37
C ALA A 54 -6.78 -14.58 -9.85
N ALA A 55 -6.33 -13.40 -10.29
CA ALA A 55 -6.44 -12.96 -11.67
C ALA A 55 -5.67 -13.87 -12.64
N LEU A 56 -4.42 -14.25 -12.30
CA LEU A 56 -3.61 -15.16 -13.12
C LEU A 56 -4.24 -16.56 -13.22
N VAL A 57 -4.69 -17.13 -12.11
CA VAL A 57 -5.35 -18.44 -12.09
C VAL A 57 -6.66 -18.42 -12.86
N GLY A 58 -7.46 -17.36 -12.71
CA GLY A 58 -8.69 -17.18 -13.48
C GLY A 58 -8.43 -17.13 -14.98
N ALA A 59 -7.47 -16.35 -15.43
CA ALA A 59 -7.09 -16.26 -16.84
C ALA A 59 -6.56 -17.60 -17.39
N GLU A 60 -5.70 -18.30 -16.64
CA GLU A 60 -5.20 -19.62 -17.04
C GLU A 60 -6.33 -20.64 -17.20
N LYS A 61 -7.23 -20.74 -16.23
CA LYS A 61 -8.36 -21.66 -16.29
C LYS A 61 -9.34 -21.31 -17.41
N ALA A 62 -9.60 -20.04 -17.64
CA ALA A 62 -10.43 -19.59 -18.76
C ALA A 62 -9.83 -20.01 -20.11
N ASN A 63 -8.51 -19.83 -20.28
CA ASN A 63 -7.79 -20.22 -21.50
C ASN A 63 -7.79 -21.75 -21.74
N GLN A 64 -7.82 -22.54 -20.68
CA GLN A 64 -7.86 -24.01 -20.76
C GLN A 64 -9.27 -24.56 -20.95
N ASN A 65 -10.31 -23.78 -20.73
CA ASN A 65 -11.71 -24.18 -20.82
C ASN A 65 -12.34 -23.76 -22.14
N SER A 66 -12.41 -24.67 -23.10
CA SER A 66 -13.06 -24.43 -24.42
C SER A 66 -14.56 -24.09 -24.32
N ALA A 67 -15.19 -24.36 -23.19
CA ALA A 67 -16.59 -24.06 -22.91
C ALA A 67 -16.75 -22.89 -21.93
N HIS A 68 -15.75 -22.01 -21.80
CA HIS A 68 -15.79 -20.85 -20.92
C HIS A 68 -16.96 -19.92 -21.24
N ARG A 69 -17.73 -19.55 -20.22
CA ARG A 69 -18.92 -18.69 -20.31
C ARG A 69 -18.83 -17.43 -19.48
N GLY A 70 -17.90 -17.38 -18.50
CA GLY A 70 -17.69 -16.27 -17.61
C GLY A 70 -18.38 -16.40 -16.23
N ASP A 71 -19.23 -17.43 -16.04
CA ASP A 71 -19.95 -17.72 -14.80
C ASP A 71 -19.30 -18.83 -13.96
N GLU A 72 -18.13 -19.31 -14.36
CA GLU A 72 -17.42 -20.34 -13.62
C GLU A 72 -16.77 -19.78 -12.34
N GLU A 73 -16.70 -20.60 -11.29
CA GLU A 73 -16.17 -20.23 -9.97
C GLU A 73 -14.78 -19.59 -9.97
N TYR A 74 -13.92 -19.96 -10.94
CA TYR A 74 -12.59 -19.38 -11.03
C TYR A 74 -12.57 -17.91 -11.51
N ASN A 75 -13.72 -17.37 -11.93
CA ASN A 75 -13.85 -15.96 -12.27
C ASN A 75 -14.13 -15.07 -11.04
N TYR A 76 -14.34 -15.69 -9.89
CA TYR A 76 -14.69 -14.97 -8.66
C TYR A 76 -13.65 -15.19 -7.57
N PHE A 77 -13.49 -14.19 -6.74
CA PHE A 77 -12.77 -14.30 -5.47
C PHE A 77 -13.43 -13.39 -4.43
N MET A 78 -13.29 -13.75 -3.17
CA MET A 78 -13.86 -12.97 -2.08
C MET A 78 -13.12 -11.64 -1.92
N ALA A 79 -13.87 -10.55 -1.88
CA ALA A 79 -13.37 -9.22 -1.60
C ALA A 79 -14.19 -8.55 -0.48
N VAL A 80 -13.51 -7.71 0.31
CA VAL A 80 -14.14 -6.86 1.32
C VAL A 80 -13.95 -5.42 0.88
N CYS A 81 -15.04 -4.70 0.67
CA CYS A 81 -15.03 -3.33 0.16
C CYS A 81 -15.32 -2.33 1.28
N PHE A 82 -14.52 -1.27 1.34
CA PHE A 82 -14.66 -0.17 2.30
C PHE A 82 -14.78 1.16 1.57
N PRO A 83 -15.58 2.11 2.07
CA PRO A 83 -15.46 3.48 1.64
C PRO A 83 -14.05 4.03 1.95
N ALA A 84 -13.44 4.76 1.01
CA ALA A 84 -12.10 5.33 1.21
C ALA A 84 -12.00 6.20 2.49
N SER A 85 -13.09 6.86 2.87
CA SER A 85 -13.17 7.68 4.10
C SER A 85 -13.08 6.89 5.41
N GLN A 86 -13.23 5.55 5.36
CA GLN A 86 -13.11 4.67 6.53
C GLN A 86 -11.73 4.02 6.64
N LEU A 87 -10.85 4.29 5.67
CA LEU A 87 -9.48 3.74 5.67
C LEU A 87 -8.49 4.81 6.10
N THR A 88 -7.51 4.39 6.88
CA THR A 88 -6.36 5.21 7.25
C THR A 88 -5.10 4.57 6.69
N ILE A 89 -4.35 5.35 5.91
CA ILE A 89 -3.03 4.92 5.45
C ILE A 89 -2.05 5.25 6.56
N ILE A 90 -1.37 4.23 7.07
CA ILE A 90 -0.34 4.37 8.10
C ILE A 90 1.05 4.36 7.47
N ASP A 91 2.02 4.88 8.20
CA ASP A 91 3.42 4.90 7.77
C ASP A 91 3.93 3.47 7.54
N TYR A 92 4.63 3.26 6.43
CA TYR A 92 5.27 2.00 6.11
C TYR A 92 6.79 2.18 6.12
N ASN A 93 7.37 2.21 7.31
CA ASN A 93 8.77 2.52 7.53
C ASN A 93 9.70 1.43 7.00
N ARG A 94 10.87 1.84 6.53
CA ARG A 94 11.97 0.97 6.13
C ARG A 94 13.10 1.09 7.15
N VAL A 95 13.69 -0.04 7.47
CA VAL A 95 14.89 -0.11 8.31
C VAL A 95 15.99 -0.74 7.48
N VAL A 96 17.13 -0.08 7.43
CA VAL A 96 18.34 -0.57 6.74
C VAL A 96 19.39 -0.98 7.79
N LYS A 97 20.20 -1.96 7.47
CA LYS A 97 21.21 -2.52 8.39
C LYS A 97 22.44 -1.66 8.48
N ASP A 98 22.84 -1.08 7.36
CA ASP A 98 24.05 -0.29 7.21
C ASP A 98 23.89 0.79 6.13
N LEU A 99 24.89 1.62 5.96
CA LEU A 99 24.90 2.73 5.03
C LEU A 99 25.73 2.42 3.75
N ASN A 100 25.85 1.15 3.37
CA ASN A 100 26.62 0.74 2.18
C ASN A 100 28.08 1.23 2.21
N GLY A 101 28.70 1.17 3.38
CA GLY A 101 30.08 1.60 3.59
C GLY A 101 30.28 3.11 3.75
N LEU A 102 29.23 3.92 3.67
CA LEU A 102 29.28 5.36 3.91
C LEU A 102 29.28 5.67 5.41
N THR A 103 29.96 6.74 5.78
CA THR A 103 29.75 7.40 7.08
C THR A 103 28.40 8.11 7.11
N GLU A 104 27.92 8.48 8.30
CA GLU A 104 26.68 9.27 8.44
C GLU A 104 26.76 10.60 7.69
N GLU A 105 27.92 11.26 7.74
CA GLU A 105 28.16 12.55 7.05
C GLU A 105 28.11 12.37 5.52
N GLU A 106 28.77 11.34 4.99
CA GLU A 106 28.76 11.04 3.56
C GLU A 106 27.36 10.66 3.07
N PHE A 107 26.61 9.89 3.86
CA PHE A 107 25.24 9.55 3.54
C PHE A 107 24.32 10.78 3.51
N LEU A 108 24.41 11.66 4.51
CA LEU A 108 23.65 12.92 4.53
C LEU A 108 24.05 13.84 3.36
N ALA A 109 25.32 13.87 3.00
CA ALA A 109 25.78 14.64 1.82
C ALA A 109 25.24 14.05 0.51
N ALA A 110 25.20 12.73 0.37
CA ALA A 110 24.65 12.06 -0.80
C ALA A 110 23.14 12.34 -0.95
N LEU A 111 22.39 12.36 0.15
CA LEU A 111 20.97 12.71 0.15
C LEU A 111 20.69 14.11 -0.38
N GLN A 112 21.59 15.08 -0.11
CA GLN A 112 21.41 16.49 -0.54
C GLN A 112 21.37 16.66 -2.06
N LYS A 113 21.82 15.67 -2.82
CA LYS A 113 21.71 15.68 -4.29
C LYS A 113 20.24 15.75 -4.72
N ASN A 114 19.40 14.91 -4.12
CA ASN A 114 18.02 14.71 -4.52
C ASN A 114 17.00 15.30 -3.53
N PHE A 115 17.44 15.63 -2.32
CA PHE A 115 16.57 16.13 -1.25
C PHE A 115 17.08 17.43 -0.63
N GLU A 116 16.16 18.21 -0.11
CA GLU A 116 16.45 19.18 0.93
C GLU A 116 16.50 18.45 2.26
N VAL A 117 17.63 18.53 2.95
CA VAL A 117 17.91 17.81 4.21
C VAL A 117 17.93 18.80 5.36
N GLN A 118 17.04 18.66 6.31
CA GLN A 118 16.98 19.50 7.51
C GLN A 118 17.06 18.63 8.77
N LYS A 119 18.01 18.94 9.66
CA LYS A 119 18.10 18.28 10.97
C LYS A 119 16.98 18.77 11.89
N MET A 120 16.19 17.84 12.43
CA MET A 120 15.04 18.11 13.30
C MET A 120 15.37 17.89 14.79
N GLY A 121 16.46 17.17 15.12
CA GLY A 121 16.88 16.87 16.49
C GLY A 121 16.45 15.48 16.96
N ALA A 122 16.39 15.27 18.29
CA ALA A 122 16.16 13.97 18.87
C ALA A 122 14.66 13.59 19.01
N GLU A 123 13.78 14.58 18.94
CA GLU A 123 12.32 14.33 19.05
C GLU A 123 11.77 13.79 17.73
N ILE A 124 10.76 12.89 17.84
CA ILE A 124 10.14 12.24 16.67
C ILE A 124 9.61 13.30 15.70
N TYR A 125 10.10 13.25 14.49
CA TYR A 125 9.60 14.04 13.38
C TYR A 125 8.64 13.21 12.53
N LYS A 126 7.49 13.78 12.18
CA LYS A 126 6.55 13.20 11.21
C LYS A 126 6.47 14.06 9.96
N PRO A 127 6.54 13.46 8.76
CA PRO A 127 6.37 14.19 7.51
C PRO A 127 5.04 14.96 7.47
N ALA A 128 5.08 16.17 6.91
CA ALA A 128 3.91 17.06 6.89
C ALA A 128 3.11 17.00 5.59
N GLY A 129 3.62 16.35 4.53
CA GLY A 129 2.97 16.30 3.23
C GLY A 129 3.64 15.37 2.25
N LEU A 130 3.18 15.39 0.99
CA LEU A 130 3.75 14.61 -0.10
C LEU A 130 5.22 14.98 -0.34
N HIS A 131 5.99 13.96 -0.74
CA HIS A 131 7.42 14.05 -1.08
C HIS A 131 8.30 14.54 0.07
N ASN A 132 7.76 14.47 1.29
CA ASN A 132 8.48 14.72 2.53
C ASN A 132 8.61 13.41 3.32
N PHE A 133 9.83 13.10 3.75
CA PHE A 133 10.18 11.87 4.44
C PHE A 133 10.84 12.20 5.79
N ALA A 134 10.70 11.28 6.74
CA ALA A 134 11.45 11.30 7.97
C ALA A 134 12.59 10.28 7.90
N LEU A 135 13.81 10.71 8.22
CA LEU A 135 14.97 9.84 8.39
C LEU A 135 15.41 9.90 9.86
N TYR A 136 15.61 8.74 10.48
CA TYR A 136 16.26 8.62 11.78
C TYR A 136 17.67 8.06 11.58
N LEU A 137 18.68 8.83 11.98
CA LEU A 137 20.09 8.47 11.83
C LEU A 137 20.92 9.08 12.97
N GLY A 138 21.82 8.30 13.56
CA GLY A 138 22.75 8.76 14.59
C GLY A 138 22.08 9.44 15.79
N GLY A 139 20.89 8.95 16.22
CA GLY A 139 20.15 9.54 17.33
C GLY A 139 19.37 10.81 17.01
N ASN A 140 19.33 11.23 15.74
CA ASN A 140 18.61 12.42 15.29
C ASN A 140 17.62 12.11 14.19
N TRP A 141 16.54 12.89 14.14
CA TRP A 141 15.61 12.93 13.03
C TRP A 141 16.01 14.01 12.04
N TYR A 142 15.73 13.70 10.77
CA TYR A 142 15.92 14.62 9.65
C TYR A 142 14.65 14.65 8.82
N SER A 143 14.29 15.83 8.33
CA SER A 143 13.30 16.02 7.28
C SER A 143 14.00 15.96 5.95
N LEU A 144 13.49 15.13 5.03
CA LEU A 144 13.97 15.03 3.66
C LEU A 144 12.82 15.45 2.74
N THR A 145 12.97 16.54 2.00
CA THR A 145 11.98 16.95 0.99
C THR A 145 12.57 16.73 -0.39
N ALA A 146 11.91 15.89 -1.20
CA ALA A 146 12.39 15.60 -2.56
C ALA A 146 12.41 16.88 -3.40
N ARG A 147 13.52 17.11 -4.13
CA ARG A 147 13.66 18.29 -4.98
C ARG A 147 12.79 18.15 -6.23
N PRO A 148 12.16 19.22 -6.70
CA PRO A 148 11.46 19.22 -7.99
C PRO A 148 12.38 18.70 -9.11
N GLY A 149 11.82 17.84 -9.98
CA GLY A 149 12.54 17.24 -11.09
C GLY A 149 13.33 15.97 -10.75
N THR A 150 13.34 15.51 -9.50
CA THR A 150 13.91 14.20 -9.12
C THR A 150 12.90 13.04 -9.24
N TYR A 151 11.66 13.35 -9.48
CA TYR A 151 10.57 12.42 -9.75
C TYR A 151 9.67 12.97 -10.86
N ASN A 152 8.83 12.12 -11.46
CA ASN A 152 7.95 12.49 -12.56
C ASN A 152 6.50 12.60 -12.10
N ASP A 153 5.96 13.81 -12.00
CA ASP A 153 4.57 14.08 -11.61
C ASP A 153 3.53 13.46 -12.56
N ASN A 154 3.91 13.16 -13.80
CA ASN A 154 3.03 12.55 -14.79
C ASN A 154 3.06 11.01 -14.77
N ASP A 155 3.95 10.41 -13.98
CA ASP A 155 4.00 8.97 -13.78
C ASP A 155 3.25 8.59 -12.49
N PRO A 156 2.08 7.95 -12.58
CA PRO A 156 1.27 7.64 -11.40
C PRO A 156 1.94 6.69 -10.40
N ILE A 157 3.01 6.00 -10.80
CA ILE A 157 3.81 5.13 -9.93
C ILE A 157 5.08 5.85 -9.49
N GLY A 158 5.75 6.54 -10.40
CA GLY A 158 6.99 7.26 -10.15
C GLY A 158 6.84 8.40 -9.15
N VAL A 159 5.67 9.02 -9.08
CA VAL A 159 5.34 10.11 -8.15
C VAL A 159 5.07 9.64 -6.71
N LEU A 160 4.87 8.35 -6.48
CA LEU A 160 4.60 7.82 -5.15
C LEU A 160 5.82 7.94 -4.23
N ASP A 161 5.61 8.37 -3.00
CA ASP A 161 6.67 8.53 -1.99
C ASP A 161 7.48 7.24 -1.77
N VAL A 162 6.82 6.08 -1.80
CA VAL A 162 7.50 4.78 -1.71
C VAL A 162 8.42 4.53 -2.91
N THR A 163 8.06 4.98 -4.10
CA THR A 163 8.89 4.84 -5.31
C THR A 163 10.06 5.81 -5.28
N ILE A 164 9.82 7.07 -4.90
CA ILE A 164 10.86 8.10 -4.75
C ILE A 164 11.91 7.64 -3.75
N SER A 165 11.50 7.20 -2.56
CA SER A 165 12.44 6.72 -1.54
C SER A 165 13.18 5.45 -1.97
N SER A 166 12.50 4.52 -2.65
CA SER A 166 13.13 3.30 -3.15
C SER A 166 14.19 3.58 -4.19
N ASN A 167 13.91 4.46 -5.14
CA ASN A 167 14.85 4.77 -6.23
C ASN A 167 16.00 5.65 -5.76
N LEU A 168 15.71 6.76 -5.05
CA LEU A 168 16.69 7.79 -4.77
C LEU A 168 17.51 7.54 -3.50
N ILE A 169 17.00 6.74 -2.56
CA ILE A 169 17.69 6.42 -1.31
C ILE A 169 18.16 4.96 -1.30
N LEU A 170 17.21 4.02 -1.45
CA LEU A 170 17.54 2.60 -1.28
C LEU A 170 18.40 2.08 -2.44
N ASP A 171 18.03 2.34 -3.69
CA ASP A 171 18.82 1.89 -4.84
C ASP A 171 20.04 2.79 -5.10
N GLU A 172 19.84 4.08 -5.32
CA GLU A 172 20.94 4.97 -5.77
C GLU A 172 22.06 5.13 -4.73
N ILE A 173 21.71 5.25 -3.45
CA ILE A 173 22.71 5.50 -2.39
C ILE A 173 23.11 4.22 -1.66
N LEU A 174 22.13 3.40 -1.29
CA LEU A 174 22.35 2.21 -0.46
C LEU A 174 22.54 0.92 -1.27
N GLY A 175 22.32 0.96 -2.60
CA GLY A 175 22.51 -0.20 -3.48
C GLY A 175 21.48 -1.31 -3.29
N ILE A 176 20.38 -1.04 -2.59
CA ILE A 176 19.28 -1.98 -2.33
C ILE A 176 18.31 -1.94 -3.50
N LYS A 177 18.38 -2.91 -4.40
CA LYS A 177 17.58 -2.98 -5.64
C LYS A 177 16.30 -3.78 -5.50
N ASP A 178 16.33 -4.84 -4.70
CA ASP A 178 15.16 -5.67 -4.44
C ASP A 178 14.93 -5.80 -2.93
N LEU A 179 13.90 -5.12 -2.44
CA LEU A 179 13.52 -5.11 -1.03
C LEU A 179 13.16 -6.49 -0.46
N ARG A 180 13.02 -7.52 -1.30
CA ARG A 180 12.67 -8.89 -0.90
C ARG A 180 13.88 -9.79 -0.77
N SER A 181 14.93 -9.52 -1.53
CA SER A 181 16.12 -10.39 -1.65
C SER A 181 17.40 -9.75 -1.13
N ASP A 182 17.51 -8.44 -1.11
CA ASP A 182 18.70 -7.74 -0.61
C ASP A 182 18.77 -7.86 0.92
N LYS A 183 19.96 -8.24 1.41
CA LYS A 183 20.21 -8.63 2.83
C LYS A 183 20.83 -7.49 3.62
#